data_8b3ef95345ee341cf61fc8284a1eaf99
#
_entry.id   8b3ef95345ee341cf61fc8284a1eaf99
#
_cell.length_a   1.000
_cell.length_b   1.000
_cell.length_c   1.000
_cell.angle_alpha   90.00
_cell.angle_beta   90.00
_cell.angle_gamma   90.00
#
_symmetry.space_group_name_H-M   'P 1'
#
loop_
_entity.id
_entity.type
_entity.pdbx_description
1 polymer ?
#
loop_
_entity_poly.entity_id
_entity_poly.type
_entity_poly.pdbx_seq_one_letter_code
_entity_poly.pdbx_strand_id
1 'polypeptide(L)'
;MARVKRGVTSRAKHKKVLKAVKGQWGRRKNTIRVARQAMEKAMQYAYRDRRNKKRDFKSLWVQRINAGVREEGLTYSKFINGLNKSGIKLDRKILAEIAYDNPQAFKTIVKKAQSALN
;
A
#
# COMPACT_ATOMS: atom_id res chain seq x y z
N MET A 1 -10.95 -52.21 -21.61
CA MET A 1 -10.04 -51.65 -20.59
C MET A 1 -10.56 -50.31 -20.06
N ALA A 2 -10.49 -50.12 -18.77
CA ALA A 2 -10.87 -48.84 -18.17
C ALA A 2 -9.81 -47.76 -18.47
N ARG A 3 -10.26 -46.61 -18.99
CA ARG A 3 -9.37 -45.47 -19.30
C ARG A 3 -9.23 -44.58 -18.10
N VAL A 4 -8.02 -44.16 -17.75
CA VAL A 4 -7.77 -43.19 -16.71
C VAL A 4 -8.26 -41.81 -17.17
N LYS A 5 -9.23 -41.26 -16.49
CA LYS A 5 -9.87 -39.98 -16.87
C LYS A 5 -9.36 -38.78 -16.09
N ARG A 6 -8.70 -38.99 -14.96
CA ARG A 6 -8.35 -37.93 -14.00
C ARG A 6 -6.87 -37.57 -13.95
N GLY A 7 -6.01 -38.27 -14.65
CA GLY A 7 -4.56 -38.06 -14.61
C GLY A 7 -4.14 -36.65 -15.01
N VAL A 8 -4.56 -36.19 -16.18
CA VAL A 8 -4.22 -34.87 -16.74
C VAL A 8 -4.85 -33.75 -15.91
N THR A 9 -6.14 -33.86 -15.58
CA THR A 9 -6.87 -32.83 -14.82
C THR A 9 -6.36 -32.66 -13.40
N SER A 10 -6.06 -33.77 -12.73
CA SER A 10 -5.49 -33.76 -11.37
C SER A 10 -4.14 -33.08 -11.34
N ARG A 11 -3.25 -33.45 -12.30
CA ARG A 11 -1.92 -32.83 -12.42
C ARG A 11 -2.01 -31.33 -12.72
N ALA A 12 -2.93 -30.91 -13.59
CA ALA A 12 -3.13 -29.50 -13.91
C ALA A 12 -3.55 -28.69 -12.66
N LYS A 13 -4.45 -29.24 -11.86
CA LYS A 13 -4.87 -28.61 -10.59
C LYS A 13 -3.72 -28.50 -9.60
N HIS A 14 -2.90 -29.56 -9.46
CA HIS A 14 -1.73 -29.55 -8.59
C HIS A 14 -0.69 -28.54 -9.08
N LYS A 15 -0.40 -28.48 -10.38
CA LYS A 15 0.53 -27.49 -10.95
C LYS A 15 0.09 -26.05 -10.68
N LYS A 16 -1.19 -25.77 -10.76
CA LYS A 16 -1.74 -24.45 -10.47
C LYS A 16 -1.42 -24.02 -9.03
N VAL A 17 -1.63 -24.91 -8.07
CA VAL A 17 -1.31 -24.65 -6.65
C VAL A 17 0.19 -24.48 -6.44
N LEU A 18 1.00 -25.40 -6.98
CA LEU A 18 2.45 -25.36 -6.82
C LEU A 18 3.07 -24.13 -7.48
N LYS A 19 2.53 -23.65 -8.58
CA LYS A 19 2.96 -22.40 -9.21
C LYS A 19 2.66 -21.18 -8.32
N ALA A 20 1.51 -21.18 -7.65
CA ALA A 20 1.12 -20.09 -6.75
C ALA A 20 2.00 -19.99 -5.49
N VAL A 21 2.59 -21.10 -5.04
CA VAL A 21 3.44 -21.16 -3.84
C VAL A 21 4.94 -21.25 -4.18
N LYS A 22 5.31 -21.03 -5.41
CA LYS A 22 6.70 -21.07 -5.86
C LYS A 22 7.56 -20.12 -5.02
N GLY A 23 8.70 -20.63 -4.54
CA GLY A 23 9.64 -19.84 -3.73
C GLY A 23 9.37 -19.86 -2.23
N GLN A 24 8.30 -20.50 -1.77
CA GLN A 24 8.04 -20.60 -0.33
C GLN A 24 9.01 -21.59 0.35
N TRP A 25 9.20 -21.38 1.63
CA TRP A 25 10.18 -22.11 2.42
C TRP A 25 9.82 -23.59 2.60
N GLY A 26 10.83 -24.45 2.54
CA GLY A 26 10.71 -25.89 2.81
C GLY A 26 9.81 -26.63 1.82
N ARG A 27 9.03 -27.58 2.32
CA ARG A 27 8.14 -28.41 1.52
C ARG A 27 6.86 -27.70 1.04
N ARG A 28 6.63 -26.48 1.45
CA ARG A 28 5.47 -25.67 1.04
C ARG A 28 5.47 -25.33 -0.44
N LYS A 29 6.63 -25.35 -1.09
CA LYS A 29 6.79 -25.04 -2.52
C LYS A 29 6.64 -26.25 -3.44
N ASN A 30 6.77 -27.48 -2.94
CA ASN A 30 6.86 -28.68 -3.79
C ASN A 30 5.99 -29.87 -3.36
N THR A 31 5.36 -29.84 -2.20
CA THR A 31 4.45 -30.89 -1.71
C THR A 31 3.02 -30.35 -1.70
N ILE A 32 2.13 -30.98 -2.50
CA ILE A 32 0.77 -30.45 -2.74
C ILE A 32 -0.08 -30.28 -1.47
N ARG A 33 0.01 -31.20 -0.53
CA ARG A 33 -0.79 -31.14 0.71
C ARG A 33 -0.48 -29.89 1.52
N VAL A 34 0.80 -29.64 1.77
CA VAL A 34 1.28 -28.46 2.50
C VAL A 34 1.18 -27.21 1.66
N ALA A 35 1.44 -27.32 0.35
CA ALA A 35 1.34 -26.20 -0.58
C ALA A 35 -0.08 -25.62 -0.66
N ARG A 36 -1.10 -26.47 -0.59
CA ARG A 36 -2.50 -26.01 -0.59
C ARG A 36 -2.80 -25.14 0.63
N GLN A 37 -2.39 -25.58 1.82
CA GLN A 37 -2.53 -24.79 3.05
C GLN A 37 -1.77 -23.47 2.97
N ALA A 38 -0.55 -23.50 2.47
CA ALA A 38 0.29 -22.31 2.28
C ALA A 38 -0.34 -21.32 1.30
N MET A 39 -0.91 -21.81 0.19
CA MET A 39 -1.60 -20.97 -0.79
C MET A 39 -2.84 -20.29 -0.18
N GLU A 40 -3.65 -21.04 0.53
CA GLU A 40 -4.84 -20.50 1.20
C GLU A 40 -4.47 -19.38 2.18
N LYS A 41 -3.44 -19.61 2.99
CA LYS A 41 -2.96 -18.61 3.94
C LYS A 41 -2.38 -17.38 3.22
N ALA A 42 -1.62 -17.59 2.15
CA ALA A 42 -1.08 -16.50 1.33
C ALA A 42 -2.21 -15.65 0.72
N MET A 43 -3.29 -16.27 0.26
CA MET A 43 -4.44 -15.54 -0.28
C MET A 43 -5.17 -14.72 0.81
N GLN A 44 -5.31 -15.26 2.01
CA GLN A 44 -5.87 -14.54 3.15
C GLN A 44 -5.01 -13.31 3.51
N TYR A 45 -3.70 -13.48 3.57
CA TYR A 45 -2.77 -12.39 3.82
C TYR A 45 -2.79 -11.34 2.70
N ALA A 46 -2.87 -11.78 1.45
CA ALA A 46 -2.97 -10.86 0.31
C ALA A 46 -4.24 -9.99 0.40
N TYR A 47 -5.38 -10.56 0.76
CA TYR A 47 -6.62 -9.81 0.99
C TYR A 47 -6.47 -8.77 2.09
N ARG A 48 -5.98 -9.20 3.26
CA ARG A 48 -5.75 -8.31 4.40
C ARG A 48 -4.75 -7.20 4.06
N ASP A 49 -3.63 -7.55 3.44
CA ASP A 49 -2.51 -6.63 3.23
C ASP A 49 -2.77 -5.65 2.10
N ARG A 50 -3.66 -5.94 1.14
CA ARG A 50 -4.15 -4.94 0.18
C ARG A 50 -4.88 -3.81 0.90
N ARG A 51 -5.56 -4.07 2.00
CA ARG A 51 -6.20 -3.05 2.85
C ARG A 51 -5.19 -2.33 3.72
N ASN A 52 -4.30 -3.07 4.34
CA ASN A 52 -3.21 -2.50 5.15
C ASN A 52 -2.30 -1.59 4.32
N LYS A 53 -1.99 -1.97 3.09
CA LYS A 53 -1.17 -1.17 2.17
C LYS A 53 -1.71 0.26 2.01
N LYS A 54 -3.01 0.43 1.88
CA LYS A 54 -3.65 1.75 1.77
C LYS A 54 -3.44 2.58 3.03
N ARG A 55 -3.57 1.97 4.20
CA ARG A 55 -3.36 2.63 5.51
C ARG A 55 -1.89 3.01 5.71
N ASP A 56 -0.99 2.11 5.36
CA ASP A 56 0.45 2.31 5.52
C ASP A 56 0.95 3.44 4.64
N PHE A 57 0.52 3.50 3.39
CA PHE A 57 0.87 4.60 2.49
C PHE A 57 0.29 5.93 2.96
N LYS A 58 -0.95 5.95 3.43
CA LYS A 58 -1.53 7.16 4.01
C LYS A 58 -0.73 7.65 5.20
N SER A 59 -0.33 6.75 6.10
CA SER A 59 0.52 7.08 7.24
C SER A 59 1.87 7.66 6.80
N LEU A 60 2.49 7.05 5.79
CA LEU A 60 3.75 7.54 5.22
C LEU A 60 3.62 8.95 4.64
N TRP A 61 2.56 9.21 3.88
CA TRP A 61 2.32 10.55 3.32
C TRP A 61 2.10 11.59 4.41
N VAL A 62 1.35 11.25 5.46
CA VAL A 62 1.15 12.13 6.62
C VAL A 62 2.48 12.46 7.31
N GLN A 63 3.36 11.47 7.50
CA GLN A 63 4.68 11.69 8.08
C GLN A 63 5.54 12.63 7.24
N ARG A 64 5.56 12.43 5.92
CA ARG A 64 6.32 13.28 4.99
C ARG A 64 5.80 14.71 4.96
N ILE A 65 4.48 14.89 4.89
CA ILE A 65 3.85 16.21 4.95
C ILE A 65 4.16 16.90 6.27
N ASN A 66 4.02 16.19 7.38
CA ASN A 66 4.28 16.73 8.70
C ASN A 66 5.72 17.19 8.88
N ALA A 67 6.68 16.40 8.38
CA ALA A 67 8.09 16.79 8.39
C ALA A 67 8.32 18.12 7.65
N GLY A 68 7.78 18.25 6.44
CA GLY A 68 7.92 19.48 5.66
C GLY A 68 7.20 20.68 6.27
N VAL A 69 6.03 20.47 6.87
CA VAL A 69 5.25 21.53 7.52
C VAL A 69 5.95 22.02 8.79
N ARG A 70 6.57 21.13 9.55
CA ARG A 70 7.29 21.50 10.77
C ARG A 70 8.53 22.34 10.51
N GLU A 71 9.18 22.18 9.38
CA GLU A 71 10.26 23.08 8.95
C GLU A 71 9.78 24.52 8.82
N GLU A 72 8.52 24.74 8.50
CA GLU A 72 7.91 26.06 8.40
C GLU A 72 7.20 26.50 9.70
N GLY A 73 7.36 25.77 10.79
CA GLY A 73 6.83 26.13 12.11
C GLY A 73 5.36 25.80 12.34
N LEU A 74 4.71 25.04 11.47
CA LEU A 74 3.32 24.60 11.64
C LEU A 74 3.22 23.13 12.08
N THR A 75 2.06 22.76 12.59
CA THR A 75 1.69 21.36 12.81
C THR A 75 0.84 20.84 11.65
N TYR A 76 0.85 19.53 11.44
CA TYR A 76 0.04 18.89 10.40
C TYR A 76 -1.44 19.26 10.48
N SER A 77 -2.02 19.24 11.69
CA SER A 77 -3.44 19.55 11.88
C SER A 77 -3.79 20.97 11.47
N LYS A 78 -2.95 21.94 11.84
CA LYS A 78 -3.12 23.35 11.44
C LYS A 78 -2.99 23.51 9.93
N PHE A 79 -2.02 22.85 9.34
CA PHE A 79 -1.81 22.87 7.89
C PHE A 79 -3.03 22.33 7.12
N ILE A 80 -3.58 21.19 7.51
CA ILE A 80 -4.78 20.62 6.89
C ILE A 80 -5.99 21.53 7.06
N ASN A 81 -6.16 22.12 8.24
CA ASN A 81 -7.22 23.10 8.46
C ASN A 81 -7.05 24.33 7.54
N GLY A 82 -5.83 24.84 7.42
CA GLY A 82 -5.51 25.93 6.49
C GLY A 82 -5.79 25.60 5.04
N LEU A 83 -5.46 24.39 4.59
CA LEU A 83 -5.78 23.93 3.25
C LEU A 83 -7.29 23.89 2.99
N ASN A 84 -8.05 23.39 3.95
CA ASN A 84 -9.51 23.33 3.84
C ASN A 84 -10.12 24.75 3.77
N LYS A 85 -9.64 25.66 4.58
CA LYS A 85 -10.08 27.06 4.59
C LYS A 85 -9.71 27.81 3.30
N SER A 86 -8.54 27.53 2.74
CA SER A 86 -8.06 28.15 1.49
C SER A 86 -8.69 27.55 0.23
N GLY A 87 -9.46 26.46 0.36
CA GLY A 87 -10.08 25.77 -0.75
C GLY A 87 -9.13 24.98 -1.64
N ILE A 88 -7.89 24.73 -1.21
CA ILE A 88 -6.89 23.94 -1.96
C ILE A 88 -7.26 22.46 -1.83
N LYS A 89 -7.61 21.84 -2.96
CA LYS A 89 -8.00 20.43 -3.03
C LYS A 89 -6.86 19.56 -3.61
N LEU A 90 -5.83 19.35 -2.82
CA LEU A 90 -4.74 18.44 -3.14
C LEU A 90 -4.80 17.25 -2.20
N ASP A 91 -4.61 16.03 -2.73
CA ASP A 91 -4.57 14.84 -1.91
C ASP A 91 -3.23 14.69 -1.20
N ARG A 92 -3.20 13.82 -0.20
CA ARG A 92 -2.01 13.62 0.63
C ARG A 92 -0.83 13.05 -0.15
N LYS A 93 -1.09 12.22 -1.14
CA LYS A 93 -0.05 11.64 -1.99
C LYS A 93 0.69 12.74 -2.75
N ILE A 94 -0.04 13.63 -3.43
CA ILE A 94 0.52 14.74 -4.20
C ILE A 94 1.26 15.71 -3.27
N LEU A 95 0.69 16.05 -2.12
CA LEU A 95 1.34 16.91 -1.14
C LEU A 95 2.66 16.33 -0.62
N ALA A 96 2.69 15.03 -0.36
CA ALA A 96 3.91 14.34 0.07
C ALA A 96 4.97 14.30 -1.02
N GLU A 97 4.58 14.09 -2.27
CA GLU A 97 5.49 14.15 -3.43
C GLU A 97 6.09 15.56 -3.59
N ILE A 98 5.27 16.60 -3.55
CA ILE A 98 5.73 17.99 -3.62
C ILE A 98 6.68 18.32 -2.47
N ALA A 99 6.38 17.87 -1.25
CA ALA A 99 7.22 18.11 -0.09
C ALA A 99 8.62 17.48 -0.23
N TYR A 100 8.70 16.33 -0.91
CA TYR A 100 9.95 15.61 -1.15
C TYR A 100 10.71 16.16 -2.37
N ASP A 101 10.04 16.30 -3.51
CA ASP A 101 10.68 16.62 -4.79
C ASP A 101 10.90 18.11 -5.00
N ASN A 102 10.00 18.95 -4.49
CA ASN A 102 10.08 20.41 -4.68
C ASN A 102 9.72 21.16 -3.39
N PRO A 103 10.66 21.25 -2.44
CA PRO A 103 10.44 21.94 -1.16
C PRO A 103 10.01 23.42 -1.32
N GLN A 104 10.46 24.11 -2.35
CA GLN A 104 10.10 25.53 -2.57
C GLN A 104 8.61 25.68 -2.93
N ALA A 105 8.10 24.82 -3.81
CA ALA A 105 6.67 24.80 -4.13
C ALA A 105 5.84 24.43 -2.90
N PHE A 106 6.31 23.49 -2.10
CA PHE A 106 5.65 23.10 -0.85
C PHE A 106 5.57 24.26 0.15
N LYS A 107 6.66 25.03 0.32
CA LYS A 107 6.67 26.24 1.16
C LYS A 107 5.61 27.26 0.71
N THR A 108 5.43 27.43 -0.58
CA THR A 108 4.39 28.33 -1.10
C THR A 108 2.99 27.87 -0.69
N ILE A 109 2.73 26.56 -0.77
CA ILE A 109 1.46 25.96 -0.33
C ILE A 109 1.26 26.15 1.17
N VAL A 110 2.29 25.91 1.98
CA VAL A 110 2.24 26.10 3.44
C VAL A 110 1.94 27.55 3.81
N LYS A 111 2.57 28.52 3.14
CA LYS A 111 2.30 29.95 3.37
C LYS A 111 0.86 30.33 3.05
N LYS A 112 0.31 29.82 1.95
CA LYS A 112 -1.12 30.03 1.58
C LYS A 112 -2.06 29.42 2.63
N ALA A 113 -1.76 28.24 3.10
CA ALA A 113 -2.53 27.60 4.16
C ALA A 113 -2.46 28.38 5.48
N GLN A 114 -1.28 28.89 5.82
CA GLN A 114 -1.06 29.70 7.01
C GLN A 114 -1.82 31.03 6.95
N SER A 115 -1.83 31.68 5.80
CA SER A 115 -2.60 32.92 5.57
C SER A 115 -4.09 32.71 5.73
N ALA A 116 -4.61 31.56 5.38
CA ALA A 116 -6.03 31.21 5.54
C ALA A 116 -6.42 30.89 6.99
N LEU A 117 -5.46 30.68 7.89
CA LEU A 117 -5.71 30.46 9.31
C LEU A 117 -5.89 31.77 10.09
N ASN A 118 -5.33 32.84 9.59
CA ASN A 118 -5.46 34.19 10.16
C ASN A 118 -6.69 34.88 9.58
#